data_1579bebc199793ced342117763894da3
#
_entry.id   1579bebc199793ced342117763894da3
#
_cell.length_a   1.000
_cell.length_b   1.000
_cell.length_c   1.000
_cell.angle_alpha   90.00
_cell.angle_beta   90.00
_cell.angle_gamma   90.00
#
_symmetry.space_group_name_H-M   'P 1'
#
loop_
_entity.id
_entity.type
_entity.pdbx_description
1 polymer ?
#
loop_
_entity_poly.entity_id
_entity_poly.type
_entity_poly.pdbx_seq_one_letter_code
_entity_poly.pdbx_strand_id
1 'polypeptide(L)'
;MPEVTARGIRFHVQTMDPPPADPARGAASDPPVVVFVHGLVVDDLSSFYYTLAGPVSAAGARAVLYDLRGHGRSERTPAGYSAADAVADLFGVLDALGHRRPVYLVANSFGGVVALNAALARPERVAGLVMIESYGPAERAGEWTENMLNTLGKSALVLEYERLADQLLAIGWRQRGRQARTADALVNGTSLLDDLAAIEPVRPADLAAVTCPVLAVYGEHSDIVDAGRLLLRSVPECTLHIMSGHAHTVLREGTEQLLAVMLRWLAHHAGTRVPVMAMAGGAL
;
A
#
# COMPACT_ATOMS: atom_id res chain seq x y z
N MET A 1 3.61 -15.81 -15.67
CA MET A 1 2.99 -14.98 -14.63
C MET A 1 2.73 -13.63 -15.27
N PRO A 2 1.65 -12.95 -14.95
CA PRO A 2 1.37 -11.69 -15.60
C PRO A 2 2.44 -10.65 -15.23
N GLU A 3 3.03 -10.07 -16.25
CA GLU A 3 4.04 -9.02 -16.16
C GLU A 3 3.62 -7.91 -17.12
N VAL A 4 3.90 -6.67 -16.76
CA VAL A 4 3.73 -5.53 -17.64
C VAL A 4 5.04 -4.76 -17.74
N THR A 5 5.28 -4.17 -18.89
CA THR A 5 6.40 -3.24 -19.08
C THR A 5 5.88 -1.82 -19.03
N ALA A 6 6.36 -1.05 -18.06
CA ALA A 6 6.05 0.36 -17.90
C ALA A 6 7.35 1.15 -17.75
N ARG A 7 7.48 2.28 -18.46
CA ARG A 7 8.70 3.11 -18.43
C ARG A 7 9.99 2.34 -18.76
N GLY A 8 9.89 1.28 -19.57
CA GLY A 8 11.03 0.40 -19.90
C GLY A 8 11.41 -0.59 -18.82
N ILE A 9 10.65 -0.72 -17.75
CA ILE A 9 10.88 -1.59 -16.59
C ILE A 9 9.80 -2.64 -16.54
N ARG A 10 10.17 -3.88 -16.21
CA ARG A 10 9.24 -5.00 -16.06
C ARG A 10 8.71 -5.05 -14.63
N PHE A 11 7.37 -5.01 -14.51
CA PHE A 11 6.65 -5.12 -13.24
C PHE A 11 5.87 -6.43 -13.17
N HIS A 12 5.98 -7.12 -12.06
CA HIS A 12 5.11 -8.24 -11.72
C HIS A 12 3.77 -7.72 -11.23
N VAL A 13 2.67 -8.22 -11.80
CA VAL A 13 1.32 -7.76 -11.52
C VAL A 13 0.41 -8.96 -11.27
N GLN A 14 -0.59 -8.80 -10.43
CA GLN A 14 -1.71 -9.74 -10.27
C GLN A 14 -3.02 -8.94 -10.36
N THR A 15 -4.00 -9.49 -11.05
CA THR A 15 -5.34 -8.91 -11.15
C THR A 15 -6.38 -9.93 -10.73
N MET A 16 -7.33 -9.52 -9.90
CA MET A 16 -8.49 -10.31 -9.53
C MET A 16 -9.75 -9.58 -9.99
N ASP A 17 -10.46 -10.17 -10.94
CA ASP A 17 -11.74 -9.65 -11.40
C ASP A 17 -12.86 -9.99 -10.43
N PRO A 18 -13.83 -9.09 -10.25
CA PRO A 18 -15.00 -9.39 -9.44
C PRO A 18 -15.84 -10.50 -10.07
N PRO A 19 -16.65 -11.20 -9.28
CA PRO A 19 -17.65 -12.14 -9.83
C PRO A 19 -18.53 -11.44 -10.87
N PRO A 20 -19.00 -12.17 -11.89
CA PRO A 20 -19.91 -11.62 -12.89
C PRO A 20 -21.10 -10.90 -12.23
N ALA A 21 -21.47 -9.75 -12.79
CA ALA A 21 -22.64 -9.02 -12.31
C ALA A 21 -23.90 -9.86 -12.51
N ASP A 22 -24.81 -9.78 -11.54
CA ASP A 22 -26.12 -10.43 -11.65
C ASP A 22 -26.89 -9.82 -12.85
N PRO A 23 -27.24 -10.62 -13.87
CA PRO A 23 -27.97 -10.12 -15.04
C PRO A 23 -29.29 -9.42 -14.69
N ALA A 24 -29.90 -9.77 -13.56
CA ALA A 24 -31.13 -9.16 -13.08
C ALA A 24 -30.99 -7.70 -12.62
N ARG A 25 -29.76 -7.20 -12.48
CA ARG A 25 -29.47 -5.84 -11.99
C ARG A 25 -29.16 -4.81 -13.09
N GLY A 26 -29.36 -5.16 -14.35
CA GLY A 26 -29.11 -4.27 -15.51
C GLY A 26 -27.69 -4.37 -16.05
N ALA A 27 -27.37 -3.55 -17.07
CA ALA A 27 -26.04 -3.53 -17.68
C ALA A 27 -24.98 -3.17 -16.63
N ALA A 28 -24.01 -4.05 -16.46
CA ALA A 28 -22.91 -3.82 -15.52
C ALA A 28 -22.08 -2.63 -15.99
N SER A 29 -21.95 -1.60 -15.16
CA SER A 29 -20.87 -0.61 -15.30
C SER A 29 -19.53 -1.29 -15.08
N ASP A 30 -18.45 -0.79 -15.69
CA ASP A 30 -17.11 -1.29 -15.38
C ASP A 30 -16.88 -1.25 -13.86
N PRO A 31 -16.38 -2.34 -13.26
CA PRO A 31 -16.15 -2.37 -11.82
C PRO A 31 -15.12 -1.31 -11.40
N PRO A 32 -15.27 -0.72 -10.21
CA PRO A 32 -14.23 0.15 -9.67
C PRO A 32 -12.91 -0.62 -9.53
N VAL A 33 -11.80 0.07 -9.79
CA VAL A 33 -10.46 -0.52 -9.70
C VAL A 33 -9.84 -0.12 -8.36
N VAL A 34 -9.40 -1.12 -7.60
CA VAL A 34 -8.68 -0.95 -6.33
C VAL A 34 -7.25 -1.46 -6.53
N VAL A 35 -6.28 -0.57 -6.36
CA VAL A 35 -4.85 -0.85 -6.54
C VAL A 35 -4.18 -0.94 -5.20
N PHE A 36 -3.44 -2.01 -4.97
CA PHE A 36 -2.70 -2.24 -3.73
C PHE A 36 -1.23 -1.86 -3.89
N VAL A 37 -0.76 -0.99 -2.98
CA VAL A 37 0.61 -0.46 -2.98
C VAL A 37 1.28 -0.85 -1.66
N HIS A 38 2.21 -1.78 -1.73
CA HIS A 38 2.87 -2.38 -0.56
C HIS A 38 3.99 -1.50 0.03
N GLY A 39 4.54 -1.91 1.17
CA GLY A 39 5.65 -1.25 1.85
C GLY A 39 7.02 -1.55 1.25
N LEU A 40 8.10 -1.21 1.96
CA LEU A 40 9.48 -1.35 1.48
C LEU A 40 10.17 -2.63 1.95
N VAL A 41 11.20 -2.99 1.22
CA VAL A 41 12.29 -3.95 1.49
C VAL A 41 11.82 -5.38 1.63
N VAL A 42 11.09 -5.72 2.69
CA VAL A 42 10.63 -7.08 2.99
C VAL A 42 9.23 -7.37 2.48
N ASP A 43 8.58 -6.35 1.94
CA ASP A 43 7.19 -6.40 1.49
C ASP A 43 7.11 -6.64 -0.02
N ASP A 44 6.01 -7.21 -0.46
CA ASP A 44 5.66 -7.42 -1.85
C ASP A 44 4.13 -7.52 -1.97
N LEU A 45 3.61 -7.69 -3.18
CA LEU A 45 2.16 -7.79 -3.42
C LEU A 45 1.47 -8.92 -2.63
N SER A 46 2.22 -9.91 -2.13
CA SER A 46 1.63 -11.04 -1.40
C SER A 46 1.03 -10.63 -0.06
N SER A 47 1.49 -9.54 0.53
CA SER A 47 0.92 -8.98 1.76
C SER A 47 -0.56 -8.66 1.63
N PHE A 48 -0.99 -8.24 0.45
CA PHE A 48 -2.39 -7.97 0.14
C PHE A 48 -3.09 -9.11 -0.59
N TYR A 49 -2.34 -9.89 -1.39
CA TYR A 49 -2.91 -10.95 -2.20
C TYR A 49 -3.65 -11.99 -1.37
N TYR A 50 -3.06 -12.39 -0.25
CA TYR A 50 -3.62 -13.42 0.64
C TYR A 50 -4.57 -12.86 1.70
N THR A 51 -4.69 -11.54 1.84
CA THR A 51 -5.42 -10.89 2.93
C THR A 51 -6.63 -10.09 2.43
N LEU A 52 -6.40 -9.01 1.68
CA LEU A 52 -7.42 -8.02 1.35
C LEU A 52 -7.96 -8.13 -0.07
N ALA A 53 -7.14 -8.58 -1.04
CA ALA A 53 -7.48 -8.49 -2.45
C ALA A 53 -8.66 -9.39 -2.85
N GLY A 54 -8.68 -10.63 -2.36
CA GLY A 54 -9.77 -11.56 -2.61
C GLY A 54 -11.14 -11.05 -2.12
N PRO A 55 -11.26 -10.64 -0.84
CA PRO A 55 -12.48 -10.02 -0.32
C PRO A 55 -12.90 -8.75 -1.06
N VAL A 56 -11.97 -7.89 -1.46
CA VAL A 56 -12.26 -6.68 -2.27
C VAL A 56 -12.81 -7.06 -3.65
N SER A 57 -12.21 -8.06 -4.28
CA SER A 57 -12.72 -8.59 -5.54
C SER A 57 -14.12 -9.18 -5.38
N ALA A 58 -14.35 -10.00 -4.35
CA ALA A 58 -15.66 -10.57 -4.03
C ALA A 58 -16.72 -9.50 -3.73
N ALA A 59 -16.32 -8.33 -3.20
CA ALA A 59 -17.20 -7.20 -2.97
C ALA A 59 -17.58 -6.43 -4.25
N GLY A 60 -17.00 -6.77 -5.40
CA GLY A 60 -17.39 -6.22 -6.70
C GLY A 60 -16.41 -5.23 -7.30
N ALA A 61 -15.20 -5.08 -6.75
CA ALA A 61 -14.14 -4.27 -7.33
C ALA A 61 -13.14 -5.15 -8.10
N ARG A 62 -12.48 -4.59 -9.10
CA ARG A 62 -11.28 -5.21 -9.68
C ARG A 62 -10.09 -4.87 -8.80
N ALA A 63 -9.45 -5.89 -8.22
CA ALA A 63 -8.23 -5.72 -7.45
C ALA A 63 -7.01 -5.82 -8.37
N VAL A 64 -6.13 -4.83 -8.32
CA VAL A 64 -4.84 -4.78 -9.03
C VAL A 64 -3.73 -4.70 -8.00
N LEU A 65 -2.80 -5.63 -8.06
CA LEU A 65 -1.64 -5.70 -7.19
C LEU A 65 -0.39 -5.69 -8.05
N TYR A 66 0.64 -5.00 -7.64
CA TYR A 66 1.93 -5.05 -8.31
C TYR A 66 3.07 -4.96 -7.30
N ASP A 67 4.19 -5.59 -7.64
CA ASP A 67 5.42 -5.41 -6.88
C ASP A 67 6.05 -4.08 -7.27
N LEU A 68 6.38 -3.23 -6.29
CA LEU A 68 7.15 -2.02 -6.52
C LEU A 68 8.48 -2.34 -7.21
N ARG A 69 9.08 -1.37 -7.89
CA ARG A 69 10.43 -1.49 -8.47
C ARG A 69 11.40 -2.11 -7.47
N GLY A 70 12.15 -3.10 -7.90
CA GLY A 70 13.16 -3.79 -7.10
C GLY A 70 12.61 -4.79 -6.08
N HIS A 71 11.31 -4.80 -5.83
CA HIS A 71 10.66 -5.68 -4.87
C HIS A 71 10.05 -6.91 -5.54
N GLY A 72 9.79 -7.93 -4.74
CA GLY A 72 9.13 -9.15 -5.17
C GLY A 72 9.76 -9.74 -6.44
N ARG A 73 9.01 -9.70 -7.55
CA ARG A 73 9.44 -10.19 -8.87
C ARG A 73 9.57 -9.08 -9.91
N SER A 74 9.32 -7.84 -9.54
CA SER A 74 9.57 -6.68 -10.39
C SER A 74 11.05 -6.49 -10.62
N GLU A 75 11.40 -5.90 -11.75
CA GLU A 75 12.77 -5.63 -12.13
C GLU A 75 13.46 -4.72 -11.11
N ARG A 76 14.70 -5.10 -10.74
CA ARG A 76 15.56 -4.29 -9.90
C ARG A 76 16.50 -3.47 -10.78
N THR A 77 16.27 -2.17 -10.81
CA THR A 77 17.14 -1.21 -11.49
C THR A 77 18.18 -0.65 -10.52
N PRO A 78 19.35 -0.20 -11.00
CA PRO A 78 20.35 0.41 -10.12
C PRO A 78 19.90 1.67 -9.43
N ALA A 79 18.94 2.43 -10.03
CA ALA A 79 18.44 3.71 -9.53
C ALA A 79 16.95 3.88 -9.84
N GLY A 80 16.35 4.97 -9.33
CA GLY A 80 14.96 5.36 -9.60
C GLY A 80 13.99 4.93 -8.51
N TYR A 81 14.37 5.08 -7.25
CA TYR A 81 13.57 4.73 -6.06
C TYR A 81 13.01 5.96 -5.33
N SER A 82 13.04 7.13 -5.97
CA SER A 82 12.41 8.33 -5.43
C SER A 82 10.88 8.18 -5.36
N ALA A 83 10.22 8.98 -4.51
CA ALA A 83 8.75 9.02 -4.47
C ALA A 83 8.14 9.38 -5.84
N ALA A 84 8.78 10.29 -6.59
CA ALA A 84 8.35 10.66 -7.94
C ALA A 84 8.46 9.49 -8.93
N ASP A 85 9.52 8.69 -8.87
CA ASP A 85 9.67 7.49 -9.68
C ASP A 85 8.59 6.45 -9.35
N ALA A 86 8.33 6.22 -8.06
CA ALA A 86 7.30 5.28 -7.63
C ALA A 86 5.89 5.70 -8.10
N VAL A 87 5.57 7.00 -8.05
CA VAL A 87 4.33 7.56 -8.60
C VAL A 87 4.25 7.37 -10.12
N ALA A 88 5.34 7.66 -10.83
CA ALA A 88 5.40 7.49 -12.27
C ALA A 88 5.29 6.00 -12.68
N ASP A 89 5.87 5.10 -11.90
CA ASP A 89 5.76 3.65 -12.09
C ASP A 89 4.31 3.17 -11.86
N LEU A 90 3.65 3.64 -10.78
CA LEU A 90 2.24 3.34 -10.52
C LEU A 90 1.35 3.68 -11.73
N PHE A 91 1.43 4.92 -12.21
CA PHE A 91 0.60 5.31 -13.36
C PHE A 91 1.04 4.62 -14.65
N GLY A 92 2.32 4.36 -14.83
CA GLY A 92 2.83 3.57 -15.96
C GLY A 92 2.29 2.15 -15.99
N VAL A 93 2.23 1.47 -14.83
CA VAL A 93 1.63 0.14 -14.67
C VAL A 93 0.13 0.21 -14.98
N LEU A 94 -0.59 1.18 -14.44
CA LEU A 94 -2.02 1.35 -14.70
C LEU A 94 -2.31 1.60 -16.18
N ASP A 95 -1.51 2.44 -16.83
CA ASP A 95 -1.65 2.73 -18.26
C ASP A 95 -1.36 1.51 -19.13
N ALA A 96 -0.35 0.71 -18.78
CA ALA A 96 -0.03 -0.56 -19.46
C ALA A 96 -1.14 -1.61 -19.31
N LEU A 97 -1.87 -1.59 -18.17
CA LEU A 97 -3.05 -2.43 -17.94
C LEU A 97 -4.33 -1.86 -18.57
N GLY A 98 -4.30 -0.67 -19.16
CA GLY A 98 -5.47 -0.01 -19.75
C GLY A 98 -6.37 0.71 -18.74
N HIS A 99 -5.98 0.84 -17.48
CA HIS A 99 -6.74 1.54 -16.44
C HIS A 99 -6.48 3.05 -16.48
N ARG A 100 -7.30 3.79 -17.23
CA ARG A 100 -7.17 5.25 -17.42
C ARG A 100 -8.16 6.07 -16.59
N ARG A 101 -9.20 5.44 -16.03
CA ARG A 101 -10.15 6.08 -15.12
C ARG A 101 -9.55 6.22 -13.73
N PRO A 102 -10.10 7.11 -12.86
CA PRO A 102 -9.68 7.20 -11.48
C PRO A 102 -9.77 5.87 -10.75
N VAL A 103 -8.77 5.55 -9.93
CA VAL A 103 -8.67 4.31 -9.16
C VAL A 103 -8.64 4.59 -7.66
N TYR A 104 -9.05 3.63 -6.84
CA TYR A 104 -8.84 3.64 -5.40
C TYR A 104 -7.47 3.03 -5.08
N LEU A 105 -6.69 3.69 -4.23
CA LEU A 105 -5.38 3.19 -3.80
C LEU A 105 -5.48 2.68 -2.36
N VAL A 106 -5.11 1.43 -2.13
CA VAL A 106 -4.97 0.82 -0.80
C VAL A 106 -3.48 0.66 -0.54
N ALA A 107 -2.95 1.43 0.39
CA ALA A 107 -1.52 1.62 0.56
C ALA A 107 -1.07 1.32 1.98
N ASN A 108 -0.01 0.54 2.14
CA ASN A 108 0.58 0.20 3.43
C ASN A 108 1.97 0.81 3.58
N SER A 109 2.28 1.37 4.75
CA SER A 109 3.60 1.87 5.09
C SER A 109 4.13 2.87 4.04
N PHE A 110 5.26 2.60 3.38
CA PHE A 110 5.81 3.42 2.28
C PHE A 110 4.85 3.53 1.09
N GLY A 111 4.02 2.52 0.83
CA GLY A 111 2.96 2.62 -0.18
C GLY A 111 2.08 3.86 0.00
N GLY A 112 1.91 4.32 1.25
CA GLY A 112 1.20 5.56 1.55
C GLY A 112 1.90 6.82 1.05
N VAL A 113 3.24 6.85 1.07
CA VAL A 113 4.01 7.94 0.45
C VAL A 113 3.69 8.00 -1.05
N VAL A 114 3.70 6.83 -1.71
CA VAL A 114 3.37 6.74 -3.14
C VAL A 114 1.93 7.18 -3.40
N ALA A 115 0.97 6.69 -2.64
CA ALA A 115 -0.46 6.97 -2.83
C ALA A 115 -0.81 8.44 -2.61
N LEU A 116 -0.26 9.05 -1.55
CA LEU A 116 -0.49 10.45 -1.23
C LEU A 116 0.12 11.38 -2.29
N ASN A 117 1.36 11.10 -2.72
CA ASN A 117 2.01 11.86 -3.79
C ASN A 117 1.30 11.65 -5.14
N ALA A 118 0.74 10.46 -5.40
CA ALA A 118 -0.05 10.21 -6.60
C ALA A 118 -1.33 11.04 -6.62
N ALA A 119 -2.04 11.15 -5.48
CA ALA A 119 -3.26 11.95 -5.37
C ALA A 119 -2.98 13.46 -5.54
N LEU A 120 -1.84 13.94 -5.05
CA LEU A 120 -1.42 15.32 -5.24
C LEU A 120 -0.96 15.62 -6.67
N ALA A 121 -0.21 14.70 -7.29
CA ALA A 121 0.35 14.89 -8.63
C ALA A 121 -0.68 14.72 -9.75
N ARG A 122 -1.66 13.82 -9.58
CA ARG A 122 -2.70 13.51 -10.58
C ARG A 122 -4.05 13.24 -9.90
N PRO A 123 -4.68 14.27 -9.32
CA PRO A 123 -5.94 14.11 -8.58
C PRO A 123 -7.05 13.51 -9.46
N GLU A 124 -7.04 13.78 -10.76
CA GLU A 124 -8.00 13.22 -11.72
C GLU A 124 -7.86 11.70 -11.95
N ARG A 125 -6.78 11.10 -11.48
CA ARG A 125 -6.50 9.65 -11.60
C ARG A 125 -6.74 8.89 -10.30
N VAL A 126 -7.04 9.56 -9.19
CA VAL A 126 -7.21 8.95 -7.86
C VAL A 126 -8.62 9.25 -7.34
N ALA A 127 -9.42 8.19 -7.19
CA ALA A 127 -10.80 8.25 -6.72
C ALA A 127 -10.91 8.24 -5.19
N GLY A 128 -9.92 7.70 -4.49
CA GLY A 128 -9.88 7.66 -3.04
C GLY A 128 -8.65 6.92 -2.52
N LEU A 129 -8.32 7.14 -1.26
CA LEU A 129 -7.15 6.57 -0.58
C LEU A 129 -7.56 5.77 0.65
N VAL A 130 -7.01 4.58 0.81
CA VAL A 130 -6.98 3.83 2.08
C VAL A 130 -5.53 3.75 2.53
N MET A 131 -5.20 4.46 3.60
CA MET A 131 -3.85 4.63 4.13
C MET A 131 -3.71 3.74 5.37
N ILE A 132 -3.00 2.62 5.25
CA ILE A 132 -2.83 1.64 6.34
C ILE A 132 -1.43 1.80 6.89
N GLU A 133 -1.29 2.22 8.16
CA GLU A 133 0.02 2.40 8.78
C GLU A 133 1.01 3.12 7.86
N SER A 134 0.53 4.14 7.18
CA SER A 134 1.24 4.77 6.08
C SER A 134 2.18 5.87 6.59
N TYR A 135 3.41 5.82 6.11
CA TYR A 135 4.27 6.99 6.17
C TYR A 135 3.67 8.06 5.25
N GLY A 136 3.08 9.06 5.84
CA GLY A 136 2.32 10.08 5.14
C GLY A 136 2.96 11.45 5.34
N PRO A 137 2.13 12.44 5.66
CA PRO A 137 2.60 13.79 5.94
C PRO A 137 3.33 13.85 7.28
N ALA A 138 4.21 14.84 7.41
CA ALA A 138 4.82 15.17 8.69
C ALA A 138 4.97 16.68 8.84
N GLU A 139 4.96 17.15 10.09
CA GLU A 139 5.25 18.54 10.42
C GLU A 139 6.75 18.83 10.32
N ARG A 140 7.60 17.82 10.55
CA ARG A 140 9.06 17.92 10.58
C ARG A 140 9.69 16.82 9.71
N ALA A 141 10.35 17.22 8.65
CA ALA A 141 11.00 16.29 7.71
C ALA A 141 12.05 15.41 8.39
N GLY A 142 12.85 15.97 9.30
CA GLY A 142 13.90 15.21 9.99
C GLY A 142 13.37 14.05 10.84
N GLU A 143 12.30 14.28 11.62
CA GLU A 143 11.65 13.23 12.41
C GLU A 143 11.04 12.14 11.51
N TRP A 144 10.45 12.54 10.40
CA TRP A 144 9.88 11.61 9.43
C TRP A 144 10.94 10.70 8.81
N THR A 145 12.07 11.28 8.38
CA THR A 145 13.18 10.52 7.80
C THR A 145 13.78 9.58 8.83
N GLU A 146 14.00 10.06 10.07
CA GLU A 146 14.51 9.23 11.16
C GLU A 146 13.58 8.04 11.45
N ASN A 147 12.28 8.26 11.56
CA ASN A 147 11.30 7.22 11.81
C ASN A 147 11.28 6.19 10.67
N MET A 148 11.34 6.62 9.41
CA MET A 148 11.41 5.73 8.26
C MET A 148 12.68 4.88 8.27
N LEU A 149 13.85 5.49 8.46
CA LEU A 149 15.13 4.79 8.50
C LEU A 149 15.21 3.82 9.69
N ASN A 150 14.65 4.19 10.84
CA ASN A 150 14.55 3.30 12.00
C ASN A 150 13.69 2.08 11.73
N THR A 151 12.56 2.25 11.04
CA THR A 151 11.69 1.12 10.67
C THR A 151 12.36 0.20 9.66
N LEU A 152 13.08 0.76 8.69
CA LEU A 152 13.90 -0.02 7.74
C LEU A 152 15.03 -0.76 8.46
N GLY A 153 15.71 -0.11 9.41
CA GLY A 153 16.75 -0.72 10.24
C GLY A 153 16.22 -1.89 11.07
N LYS A 154 15.07 -1.72 11.73
CA LYS A 154 14.39 -2.80 12.46
C LYS A 154 14.04 -3.97 11.51
N SER A 155 13.52 -3.70 10.33
CA SER A 155 13.18 -4.72 9.33
C SER A 155 14.42 -5.47 8.83
N ALA A 156 15.52 -4.77 8.58
CA ALA A 156 16.79 -5.36 8.18
C ALA A 156 17.40 -6.23 9.30
N LEU A 157 17.31 -5.78 10.55
CA LEU A 157 17.78 -6.54 11.71
C LEU A 157 16.99 -7.84 11.91
N VAL A 158 15.67 -7.80 11.73
CA VAL A 158 14.82 -8.99 11.80
C VAL A 158 15.23 -10.01 10.72
N LEU A 159 15.46 -9.55 9.49
CA LEU A 159 15.93 -10.42 8.40
C LEU A 159 17.29 -11.03 8.68
N GLU A 160 18.22 -10.25 9.25
CA GLU A 160 19.55 -10.75 9.59
C GLU A 160 19.48 -11.78 10.74
N TYR A 161 18.64 -11.54 11.74
CA TYR A 161 18.39 -12.50 12.82
C TYR A 161 17.75 -13.80 12.30
N GLU A 162 16.75 -13.69 11.40
CA GLU A 162 16.13 -14.85 10.76
C GLU A 162 17.14 -15.61 9.89
N ARG A 163 18.03 -14.93 9.17
CA ARG A 163 19.11 -15.55 8.38
C ARG A 163 20.09 -16.34 9.26
N LEU A 164 20.45 -15.79 10.42
CA LEU A 164 21.33 -16.48 11.39
C LEU A 164 20.62 -17.68 12.01
N ALA A 165 19.34 -17.56 12.35
CA ALA A 165 18.56 -18.67 12.87
C ALA A 165 18.43 -19.82 11.84
N ASP A 166 18.23 -19.51 10.56
CA ASP A 166 18.19 -20.50 9.47
C ASP A 166 19.51 -21.25 9.31
N GLN A 167 20.64 -20.57 9.47
CA GLN A 167 21.98 -21.20 9.45
C GLN A 167 22.20 -22.16 10.64
N LEU A 168 21.65 -21.82 11.80
CA LEU A 168 21.81 -22.61 13.01
C LEU A 168 20.85 -23.82 13.05
N LEU A 169 19.66 -23.72 12.47
CA LEU A 169 18.63 -24.74 12.59
C LEU A 169 18.55 -25.73 11.43
N ALA A 170 19.28 -25.50 10.33
CA ALA A 170 19.32 -26.37 9.14
C ALA A 170 17.94 -26.80 8.58
N ILE A 171 16.86 -26.12 8.99
CA ILE A 171 15.48 -26.49 8.71
C ILE A 171 14.93 -25.60 7.58
N GLY A 172 14.82 -26.13 6.40
CA GLY A 172 13.86 -25.94 5.28
C GLY A 172 13.29 -24.56 4.92
N TRP A 173 13.86 -23.46 5.34
CA TRP A 173 13.30 -22.10 5.17
C TRP A 173 13.82 -21.38 3.93
N ARG A 174 13.76 -22.06 2.78
CA ARG A 174 14.21 -21.51 1.49
C ARG A 174 13.54 -20.20 1.08
N GLN A 175 12.34 -19.93 1.60
CA GLN A 175 11.56 -18.73 1.25
C GLN A 175 12.09 -17.49 1.97
N ARG A 176 12.36 -17.56 3.28
CA ARG A 176 12.90 -16.43 4.06
C ARG A 176 14.33 -16.09 3.65
N GLY A 177 15.16 -17.09 3.37
CA GLY A 177 16.50 -16.84 2.84
C GLY A 177 16.50 -16.17 1.46
N ARG A 178 15.43 -16.32 0.65
CA ARG A 178 15.26 -15.56 -0.59
C ARG A 178 14.85 -14.11 -0.32
N GLN A 179 13.93 -13.89 0.61
CA GLN A 179 13.51 -12.53 0.99
C GLN A 179 14.69 -11.73 1.55
N ALA A 180 15.50 -12.31 2.44
CA ALA A 180 16.68 -11.66 2.99
C ALA A 180 17.69 -11.28 1.90
N ARG A 181 17.99 -12.19 0.94
CA ARG A 181 18.89 -11.88 -0.19
C ARG A 181 18.32 -10.82 -1.12
N THR A 182 17.00 -10.81 -1.33
CA THR A 182 16.33 -9.80 -2.14
C THR A 182 16.40 -8.44 -1.47
N ALA A 183 16.17 -8.39 -0.17
CA ALA A 183 16.28 -7.17 0.63
C ALA A 183 17.71 -6.61 0.66
N ASP A 184 18.72 -7.48 0.89
CA ASP A 184 20.13 -7.10 0.86
C ASP A 184 20.55 -6.53 -0.50
N ALA A 185 20.20 -7.21 -1.58
CA ALA A 185 20.51 -6.74 -2.93
C ALA A 185 19.76 -5.46 -3.32
N LEU A 186 18.60 -5.18 -2.73
CA LEU A 186 17.87 -3.93 -2.93
C LEU A 186 18.52 -2.79 -2.14
N VAL A 187 18.81 -3.02 -0.87
CA VAL A 187 19.36 -2.01 0.04
C VAL A 187 20.81 -1.65 -0.32
N ASN A 188 21.65 -2.66 -0.55
CA ASN A 188 23.09 -2.46 -0.78
C ASN A 188 23.48 -2.38 -2.27
N GLY A 189 22.58 -2.78 -3.17
CA GLY A 189 22.86 -2.86 -4.62
C GLY A 189 22.18 -1.79 -5.46
N THR A 190 21.45 -0.84 -4.85
CA THR A 190 20.71 0.19 -5.58
C THR A 190 20.79 1.54 -4.88
N SER A 191 20.24 2.60 -5.51
CA SER A 191 20.14 3.94 -4.91
C SER A 191 19.01 4.06 -3.86
N LEU A 192 18.36 2.95 -3.45
CA LEU A 192 17.18 3.01 -2.59
C LEU A 192 17.39 3.86 -1.32
N LEU A 193 18.47 3.62 -0.59
CA LEU A 193 18.71 4.34 0.67
C LEU A 193 18.97 5.84 0.44
N ASP A 194 19.73 6.19 -0.59
CA ASP A 194 20.01 7.58 -0.95
C ASP A 194 18.72 8.29 -1.39
N ASP A 195 17.91 7.62 -2.24
CA ASP A 195 16.64 8.15 -2.71
C ASP A 195 15.63 8.31 -1.56
N LEU A 196 15.58 7.37 -0.61
CA LEU A 196 14.72 7.47 0.58
C LEU A 196 15.15 8.59 1.51
N ALA A 197 16.46 8.77 1.72
CA ALA A 197 16.98 9.85 2.54
C ALA A 197 16.71 11.24 1.95
N ALA A 198 16.51 11.32 0.63
CA ALA A 198 16.17 12.55 -0.08
C ALA A 198 14.65 12.82 -0.16
N ILE A 199 13.78 11.91 0.30
CA ILE A 199 12.33 12.14 0.28
C ILE A 199 11.97 13.21 1.31
N GLU A 200 11.28 14.23 0.83
CA GLU A 200 10.60 15.20 1.68
C GLU A 200 9.15 14.73 1.94
N PRO A 201 8.70 14.66 3.20
CA PRO A 201 7.31 14.34 3.50
C PRO A 201 6.37 15.44 2.96
N VAL A 202 5.15 15.04 2.62
CA VAL A 202 4.10 15.99 2.25
C VAL A 202 3.84 16.92 3.43
N ARG A 203 3.90 18.23 3.20
CA ARG A 203 3.66 19.24 4.25
C ARG A 203 2.18 19.33 4.58
N PRO A 204 1.83 19.66 5.82
CA PRO A 204 0.42 19.83 6.22
C PRO A 204 -0.35 20.81 5.32
N ALA A 205 0.31 21.89 4.88
CA ALA A 205 -0.31 22.89 4.01
C ALA A 205 -0.71 22.35 2.62
N ASP A 206 0.00 21.32 2.13
CA ASP A 206 -0.25 20.74 0.82
C ASP A 206 -1.39 19.71 0.86
N LEU A 207 -1.75 19.21 2.05
CA LEU A 207 -2.81 18.21 2.23
C LEU A 207 -4.20 18.72 1.89
N ALA A 208 -4.44 20.01 1.97
CA ALA A 208 -5.71 20.63 1.57
C ALA A 208 -5.99 20.46 0.05
N ALA A 209 -4.94 20.15 -0.74
CA ALA A 209 -5.08 19.86 -2.17
C ALA A 209 -5.47 18.40 -2.48
N VAL A 210 -5.54 17.54 -1.49
CA VAL A 210 -6.07 16.18 -1.65
C VAL A 210 -7.60 16.27 -1.76
N THR A 211 -8.11 16.07 -2.96
CA THR A 211 -9.53 16.27 -3.30
C THR A 211 -10.37 14.99 -3.23
N CYS A 212 -9.75 13.84 -3.07
CA CYS A 212 -10.44 12.56 -2.95
C CYS A 212 -10.63 12.17 -1.48
N PRO A 213 -11.66 11.36 -1.15
CA PRO A 213 -11.87 10.85 0.20
C PRO A 213 -10.70 9.96 0.66
N VAL A 214 -10.38 10.05 1.96
CA VAL A 214 -9.27 9.32 2.60
C VAL A 214 -9.79 8.54 3.79
N LEU A 215 -9.49 7.24 3.84
CA LEU A 215 -9.56 6.41 5.04
C LEU A 215 -8.14 6.20 5.57
N ALA A 216 -7.87 6.68 6.76
CA ALA A 216 -6.61 6.48 7.47
C ALA A 216 -6.82 5.42 8.57
N VAL A 217 -6.03 4.34 8.57
CA VAL A 217 -6.13 3.25 9.55
C VAL A 217 -4.77 3.04 10.22
N TYR A 218 -4.73 3.26 11.52
CA TYR A 218 -3.48 3.19 12.31
C TYR A 218 -3.72 2.43 13.61
N GLY A 219 -2.70 1.73 14.08
CA GLY A 219 -2.69 1.13 15.41
C GLY A 219 -2.58 2.19 16.50
N GLU A 220 -3.21 1.92 17.65
CA GLU A 220 -3.16 2.80 18.82
C GLU A 220 -1.73 3.03 19.32
N HIS A 221 -0.88 1.99 19.20
CA HIS A 221 0.50 2.00 19.67
C HIS A 221 1.52 2.15 18.52
N SER A 222 1.05 2.60 17.36
CA SER A 222 1.94 2.85 16.22
C SER A 222 2.80 4.08 16.46
N ASP A 223 4.09 3.97 16.15
CA ASP A 223 5.06 5.08 16.21
C ASP A 223 4.78 6.17 15.15
N ILE A 224 3.89 5.91 14.20
CA ILE A 224 3.47 6.86 13.15
C ILE A 224 1.98 7.23 13.22
N VAL A 225 1.30 6.95 14.33
CA VAL A 225 -0.15 7.27 14.48
C VAL A 225 -0.43 8.77 14.31
N ASP A 226 0.52 9.63 14.61
CA ASP A 226 0.41 11.08 14.43
C ASP A 226 0.31 11.50 12.95
N ALA A 227 0.83 10.72 12.02
CA ALA A 227 0.59 10.94 10.60
C ALA A 227 -0.91 10.77 10.26
N GLY A 228 -1.58 9.77 10.84
CA GLY A 228 -3.03 9.59 10.71
C GLY A 228 -3.84 10.76 11.30
N ARG A 229 -3.43 11.25 12.46
CA ARG A 229 -4.04 12.44 13.09
C ARG A 229 -3.83 13.70 12.26
N LEU A 230 -2.68 13.82 11.61
CA LEU A 230 -2.38 14.94 10.71
C LEU A 230 -3.23 14.87 9.44
N LEU A 231 -3.41 13.70 8.85
CA LEU A 231 -4.35 13.49 7.73
C LEU A 231 -5.75 13.93 8.10
N LEU A 232 -6.27 13.49 9.26
CA LEU A 232 -7.61 13.86 9.74
C LEU A 232 -7.80 15.37 9.87
N ARG A 233 -6.76 16.10 10.33
CA ARG A 233 -6.86 17.55 10.53
C ARG A 233 -6.74 18.38 9.26
N SER A 234 -6.06 17.82 8.23
CA SER A 234 -5.56 18.61 7.10
C SER A 234 -6.17 18.24 5.75
N VAL A 235 -6.67 17.01 5.61
CA VAL A 235 -7.37 16.58 4.38
C VAL A 235 -8.87 16.89 4.51
N PRO A 236 -9.49 17.53 3.51
CA PRO A 236 -10.89 17.98 3.59
C PRO A 236 -11.89 16.85 3.87
N GLU A 237 -11.69 15.67 3.29
CA GLU A 237 -12.54 14.50 3.49
C GLU A 237 -11.68 13.32 3.98
N CYS A 238 -11.48 13.23 5.29
CA CYS A 238 -10.69 12.17 5.91
C CYS A 238 -11.43 11.53 7.08
N THR A 239 -11.43 10.21 7.11
CA THR A 239 -11.86 9.40 8.27
C THR A 239 -10.64 8.71 8.85
N LEU A 240 -10.43 8.85 10.17
CA LEU A 240 -9.37 8.16 10.89
C LEU A 240 -9.97 7.03 11.73
N HIS A 241 -9.47 5.82 11.54
CA HIS A 241 -9.79 4.66 12.35
C HIS A 241 -8.55 4.20 13.13
N ILE A 242 -8.63 4.25 14.46
CA ILE A 242 -7.57 3.76 15.35
C ILE A 242 -7.91 2.34 15.77
N MET A 243 -7.00 1.42 15.49
CA MET A 243 -7.13 0.01 15.87
C MET A 243 -6.52 -0.21 17.26
N SER A 244 -7.40 -0.43 18.24
CA SER A 244 -6.99 -0.57 19.65
C SER A 244 -6.10 -1.78 19.87
N GLY A 245 -5.05 -1.61 20.69
CA GLY A 245 -4.10 -2.66 21.03
C GLY A 245 -3.11 -3.03 19.92
N HIS A 246 -3.15 -2.38 18.75
CA HIS A 246 -2.24 -2.66 17.63
C HIS A 246 -1.13 -1.60 17.51
N ALA A 247 0.03 -2.04 17.01
CA ALA A 247 1.15 -1.20 16.62
C ALA A 247 1.25 -1.14 15.09
N HIS A 248 2.45 -0.93 14.52
CA HIS A 248 2.69 -0.81 13.07
C HIS A 248 2.38 -2.10 12.25
N THR A 249 1.84 -3.14 12.86
CA THR A 249 1.57 -4.46 12.25
C THR A 249 0.08 -4.70 11.93
N VAL A 250 -0.74 -3.65 11.87
CA VAL A 250 -2.19 -3.70 11.62
C VAL A 250 -2.57 -4.60 10.46
N LEU A 251 -1.85 -4.53 9.34
CA LEU A 251 -2.13 -5.35 8.15
C LEU A 251 -2.03 -6.86 8.43
N ARG A 252 -1.16 -7.28 9.34
CA ARG A 252 -0.92 -8.70 9.68
C ARG A 252 -1.74 -9.18 10.86
N GLU A 253 -1.83 -8.35 11.90
CA GLU A 253 -2.39 -8.76 13.20
C GLU A 253 -3.86 -8.38 13.33
N GLY A 254 -4.29 -7.31 12.65
CA GLY A 254 -5.66 -6.80 12.66
C GLY A 254 -6.40 -6.98 11.33
N THR A 255 -6.00 -7.92 10.48
CA THR A 255 -6.49 -8.08 9.10
C THR A 255 -8.02 -8.12 9.02
N GLU A 256 -8.69 -8.85 9.90
CA GLU A 256 -10.15 -9.02 9.87
C GLU A 256 -10.88 -7.70 10.18
N GLN A 257 -10.43 -6.99 11.22
CA GLN A 257 -11.00 -5.69 11.59
C GLN A 257 -10.71 -4.63 10.51
N LEU A 258 -9.47 -4.58 10.02
CA LEU A 258 -9.06 -3.71 8.91
C LEU A 258 -9.94 -3.93 7.68
N LEU A 259 -10.14 -5.19 7.31
CA LEU A 259 -10.95 -5.57 6.15
C LEU A 259 -12.40 -5.09 6.32
N ALA A 260 -12.98 -5.26 7.50
CA ALA A 260 -14.35 -4.83 7.78
C ALA A 260 -14.50 -3.29 7.64
N VAL A 261 -13.55 -2.52 8.14
CA VAL A 261 -13.53 -1.05 8.03
C VAL A 261 -13.37 -0.63 6.57
N MET A 262 -12.39 -1.19 5.88
CA MET A 262 -12.07 -0.88 4.48
C MET A 262 -13.24 -1.22 3.53
N LEU A 263 -13.87 -2.38 3.68
CA LEU A 263 -14.98 -2.78 2.81
C LEU A 263 -16.22 -1.90 3.00
N ARG A 264 -16.52 -1.45 4.24
CA ARG A 264 -17.59 -0.47 4.46
C ARG A 264 -17.28 0.85 3.78
N TRP A 265 -16.06 1.34 3.91
CA TRP A 265 -15.62 2.57 3.27
C TRP A 265 -15.67 2.47 1.73
N LEU A 266 -15.17 1.38 1.15
CA LEU A 266 -15.25 1.13 -0.29
C LEU A 266 -16.69 1.00 -0.78
N ALA A 267 -17.59 0.41 0.00
CA ALA A 267 -18.99 0.32 -0.36
C ALA A 267 -19.63 1.71 -0.47
N HIS A 268 -19.27 2.63 0.43
CA HIS A 268 -19.77 4.01 0.44
C HIS A 268 -19.23 4.83 -0.74
N HIS A 269 -17.93 4.77 -1.00
CA HIS A 269 -17.26 5.64 -1.98
C HIS A 269 -17.14 5.02 -3.39
N ALA A 270 -16.99 3.71 -3.49
CA ALA A 270 -16.79 2.98 -4.75
C ALA A 270 -18.05 2.24 -5.21
N GLY A 271 -19.12 2.21 -4.42
CA GLY A 271 -20.35 1.47 -4.74
C GLY A 271 -20.16 -0.06 -4.74
N THR A 272 -19.15 -0.57 -4.03
CA THR A 272 -18.96 -2.01 -3.85
C THR A 272 -20.00 -2.59 -2.89
N ARG A 273 -20.08 -3.92 -2.79
CA ARG A 273 -21.00 -4.58 -1.85
C ARG A 273 -20.36 -4.66 -0.47
N VAL A 274 -21.15 -4.53 0.59
CA VAL A 274 -20.71 -4.89 1.94
C VAL A 274 -20.98 -6.39 2.13
N PRO A 275 -19.97 -7.25 2.29
CA PRO A 275 -20.17 -8.65 2.62
C PRO A 275 -20.87 -8.81 3.97
N VAL A 276 -21.70 -9.86 4.11
CA VAL A 276 -22.47 -10.12 5.35
C VAL A 276 -21.57 -10.20 6.59
N MET A 277 -20.34 -10.70 6.46
CA MET A 277 -19.36 -10.76 7.55
C MET A 277 -18.92 -9.37 8.06
N ALA A 278 -18.91 -8.35 7.20
CA ALA A 278 -18.52 -6.98 7.60
C ALA A 278 -19.66 -6.22 8.31
N MET A 279 -20.88 -6.75 8.33
CA MET A 279 -22.04 -6.13 8.98
C MET A 279 -22.12 -6.43 10.50
N ALA A 280 -21.37 -7.43 11.00
CA ALA A 280 -21.45 -7.87 12.39
C ALA A 280 -20.58 -7.06 13.38
N GLY A 281 -19.77 -6.14 12.93
CA GLY A 281 -18.95 -5.27 13.77
C GLY A 281 -19.48 -3.83 13.76
N GLY A 282 -20.09 -3.44 14.86
CA GLY A 282 -20.69 -2.14 15.26
C GLY A 282 -20.50 -0.89 14.40
N ALA A 283 -21.37 0.08 14.68
CA ALA A 283 -21.40 1.40 14.03
C ALA A 283 -20.04 2.12 14.06
N LEU A 284 -19.79 2.90 13.00
CA LEU A 284 -18.69 3.88 12.89
C LEU A 284 -18.75 4.90 14.02
#